data_3dad4ccdb5f9700b251a40edd64a931d
#
_entry.id   3dad4ccdb5f9700b251a40edd64a931d
#
_cell.length_a   1.000
_cell.length_b   1.000
_cell.length_c   1.000
_cell.angle_alpha   90.00
_cell.angle_beta   90.00
_cell.angle_gamma   90.00
#
_symmetry.space_group_name_H-M   'P 1'
#
loop_
_entity.id
_entity.type
_entity.pdbx_description
1 polymer ?
#
loop_
_entity_poly.entity_id
_entity_poly.type
_entity_poly.pdbx_seq_one_letter_code
_entity_poly.pdbx_strand_id
1 'polypeptide(L)'
;GLLDAATQAVLRLDAPALTWASLAAEDLEGLRPVPEGWTAKAEASGLPHASALELAAERFRAGERFLRRLNPGLDWERLTADTLFVAPAAEFVPRPGIAARLVIRLAAREFQAVDATERVIAHFPVSIARRVDKRPVGDLAVRVVVANPDYTFDPALFPDTPEAREAPSRRLILPPGPNNPVGVAWIGLDRSGYGIHGTPEPANVGRTESLGCFRLANWDARTLLDLAWVGLPVRVEP
;
A
#
# COMPACT_ATOMS: atom_id res chain seq x y z
N GLY A 1 -13.28 0.52 -22.57
CA GLY A 1 -13.26 -0.70 -23.36
C GLY A 1 -14.44 -1.60 -23.01
N LEU A 2 -14.97 -2.27 -23.98
CA LEU A 2 -15.98 -3.34 -23.76
C LEU A 2 -15.23 -4.65 -23.60
N LEU A 3 -15.66 -5.46 -22.63
CA LEU A 3 -15.18 -6.83 -22.45
C LEU A 3 -15.92 -7.69 -23.49
N ASP A 4 -15.32 -7.90 -24.66
CA ASP A 4 -15.90 -8.72 -25.70
C ASP A 4 -15.75 -10.23 -25.44
N ALA A 5 -16.46 -11.07 -26.19
CA ALA A 5 -16.47 -12.52 -25.98
C ALA A 5 -15.08 -13.15 -26.17
N ALA A 6 -14.24 -12.61 -27.03
CA ALA A 6 -12.88 -13.11 -27.25
C ALA A 6 -12.00 -12.80 -26.01
N THR A 7 -12.10 -11.58 -25.47
CA THR A 7 -11.41 -11.22 -24.24
C THR A 7 -11.89 -12.03 -23.05
N GLN A 8 -13.21 -12.27 -22.92
CA GLN A 8 -13.77 -13.10 -21.85
C GLN A 8 -13.25 -14.53 -21.91
N ALA A 9 -13.16 -15.12 -23.12
CA ALA A 9 -12.65 -16.48 -23.32
C ALA A 9 -11.16 -16.62 -22.93
N VAL A 10 -10.35 -15.57 -23.13
CA VAL A 10 -8.92 -15.57 -22.76
C VAL A 10 -8.71 -15.37 -21.26
N LEU A 11 -9.58 -14.60 -20.59
CA LEU A 11 -9.45 -14.28 -19.17
C LEU A 11 -9.70 -15.48 -18.24
N ARG A 12 -10.26 -16.59 -18.75
CA ARG A 12 -10.54 -17.81 -17.97
C ARG A 12 -11.09 -17.49 -16.57
N LEU A 13 -12.22 -16.80 -16.51
CA LEU A 13 -12.89 -16.47 -15.26
C LEU A 13 -13.59 -17.71 -14.67
N ASP A 14 -12.80 -18.71 -14.31
CA ASP A 14 -13.28 -19.99 -13.79
C ASP A 14 -13.73 -19.91 -12.32
N ALA A 15 -13.39 -18.82 -11.65
CA ALA A 15 -13.77 -18.54 -10.26
C ALA A 15 -14.69 -17.32 -10.17
N PRO A 16 -15.60 -17.26 -9.18
CA PRO A 16 -16.43 -16.10 -8.96
C PRO A 16 -15.54 -14.88 -8.64
N ALA A 17 -15.84 -13.73 -9.26
CA ALA A 17 -15.13 -12.48 -9.00
C ALA A 17 -15.43 -11.88 -7.62
N LEU A 18 -16.53 -12.31 -7.01
CA LEU A 18 -17.02 -11.85 -5.70
C LEU A 18 -17.26 -13.03 -4.79
N THR A 19 -17.12 -12.81 -3.49
CA THR A 19 -17.38 -13.80 -2.44
C THR A 19 -18.14 -13.16 -1.29
N TRP A 20 -18.80 -13.98 -0.47
CA TRP A 20 -19.27 -13.60 0.84
C TRP A 20 -18.13 -13.67 1.84
N ALA A 21 -18.05 -12.69 2.70
CA ALA A 21 -17.00 -12.55 3.70
C ALA A 21 -17.56 -11.99 5.01
N SER A 22 -16.82 -12.18 6.09
CA SER A 22 -17.02 -11.54 7.38
C SER A 22 -15.66 -11.16 7.97
N LEU A 23 -15.66 -10.32 9.00
CA LEU A 23 -14.49 -10.06 9.83
C LEU A 23 -14.61 -10.87 11.12
N ALA A 24 -13.49 -11.33 11.65
CA ALA A 24 -13.46 -12.01 12.94
C ALA A 24 -13.67 -11.02 14.11
N ALA A 25 -14.06 -11.51 15.27
CA ALA A 25 -14.23 -10.68 16.45
C ALA A 25 -12.93 -9.96 16.84
N GLU A 26 -11.80 -10.67 16.77
CA GLU A 26 -10.47 -10.15 17.06
C GLU A 26 -10.06 -9.01 16.11
N ASP A 27 -10.50 -9.09 14.86
CA ASP A 27 -10.29 -8.03 13.87
C ASP A 27 -10.98 -6.73 14.29
N LEU A 28 -12.22 -6.84 14.77
CA LEU A 28 -13.04 -5.70 15.19
C LEU A 28 -12.54 -5.11 16.52
N GLU A 29 -12.09 -5.95 17.44
CA GLU A 29 -11.48 -5.52 18.70
C GLU A 29 -10.17 -4.77 18.50
N GLY A 30 -9.46 -5.05 17.41
CA GLY A 30 -8.20 -4.40 17.04
C GLY A 30 -8.33 -3.00 16.46
N LEU A 31 -9.54 -2.57 16.09
CA LEU A 31 -9.75 -1.27 15.45
C LEU A 31 -9.54 -0.10 16.43
N ARG A 32 -8.86 0.95 16.00
CA ARG A 32 -8.64 2.17 16.77
C ARG A 32 -8.67 3.40 15.85
N PRO A 33 -9.35 4.48 16.23
CA PRO A 33 -9.27 5.73 15.50
C PRO A 33 -7.82 6.18 15.34
N VAL A 34 -7.47 6.69 14.16
CA VAL A 34 -6.13 7.24 13.91
C VAL A 34 -6.01 8.57 14.66
N PRO A 35 -5.01 8.75 15.55
CA PRO A 35 -4.79 10.02 16.22
C PRO A 35 -4.51 11.15 15.22
N GLU A 36 -4.98 12.37 15.53
CA GLU A 36 -4.69 13.54 14.71
C GLU A 36 -3.34 14.17 15.10
N GLY A 37 -2.60 14.66 14.11
CA GLY A 37 -1.28 15.26 14.29
C GLY A 37 -0.16 14.24 14.48
N TRP A 38 1.07 14.71 14.30
CA TRP A 38 2.26 13.85 14.34
C TRP A 38 2.62 13.45 15.77
N THR A 39 2.46 14.37 16.72
CA THR A 39 2.75 14.11 18.14
C THR A 39 1.84 13.02 18.69
N ALA A 40 0.53 13.13 18.49
CA ALA A 40 -0.41 12.14 18.98
C ALA A 40 -0.22 10.76 18.30
N LYS A 41 0.14 10.72 17.02
CA LYS A 41 0.52 9.47 16.35
C LYS A 41 1.78 8.85 16.92
N ALA A 42 2.79 9.66 17.30
CA ALA A 42 4.02 9.16 17.91
C ALA A 42 3.84 8.63 19.33
N GLU A 43 2.82 9.11 20.05
CA GLU A 43 2.47 8.68 21.41
C GLU A 43 1.55 7.42 21.42
N ALA A 44 1.02 7.04 20.27
CA ALA A 44 0.19 5.85 20.14
C ALA A 44 1.01 4.56 20.30
N SER A 45 0.38 3.48 20.77
CA SER A 45 1.01 2.16 20.87
C SER A 45 1.13 1.44 19.52
N GLY A 46 0.46 1.95 18.48
CA GLY A 46 0.40 1.43 17.12
C GLY A 46 -0.58 2.24 16.29
N LEU A 47 -0.55 2.04 14.98
CA LEU A 47 -1.44 2.69 14.02
C LEU A 47 -2.27 1.64 13.26
N PRO A 48 -3.16 0.90 13.95
CA PRO A 48 -3.98 -0.13 13.34
C PRO A 48 -5.04 0.46 12.39
N HIS A 49 -5.86 -0.38 11.77
CA HIS A 49 -7.02 0.07 10.99
C HIS A 49 -8.00 0.88 11.85
N ALA A 50 -8.55 1.95 11.30
CA ALA A 50 -9.47 2.82 12.02
C ALA A 50 -10.90 2.30 12.02
N SER A 51 -11.28 1.51 11.02
CA SER A 51 -12.65 1.04 10.84
C SER A 51 -12.73 -0.36 10.22
N ALA A 52 -13.87 -1.01 10.40
CA ALA A 52 -14.17 -2.29 9.77
C ALA A 52 -14.14 -2.19 8.24
N LEU A 53 -14.58 -1.07 7.67
CA LEU A 53 -14.55 -0.84 6.24
C LEU A 53 -13.12 -0.75 5.71
N GLU A 54 -12.24 -0.02 6.38
CA GLU A 54 -10.82 0.09 6.02
C GLU A 54 -10.14 -1.27 6.08
N LEU A 55 -10.33 -2.01 7.17
CA LEU A 55 -9.78 -3.36 7.32
C LEU A 55 -10.27 -4.30 6.22
N ALA A 56 -11.59 -4.30 5.93
CA ALA A 56 -12.15 -5.09 4.84
C ALA A 56 -11.59 -4.67 3.48
N ALA A 57 -11.45 -3.36 3.24
CA ALA A 57 -10.90 -2.83 2.00
C ALA A 57 -9.46 -3.32 1.78
N GLU A 58 -8.61 -3.27 2.80
CA GLU A 58 -7.25 -3.78 2.72
C GLU A 58 -7.20 -5.30 2.56
N ARG A 59 -7.98 -6.04 3.34
CA ARG A 59 -8.03 -7.51 3.28
C ARG A 59 -8.43 -8.04 1.91
N PHE A 60 -9.46 -7.42 1.31
CA PHE A 60 -10.01 -7.83 0.02
C PHE A 60 -9.47 -6.99 -1.16
N ARG A 61 -8.37 -6.24 -0.97
CA ARG A 61 -7.66 -5.46 -2.00
C ARG A 61 -8.59 -4.57 -2.81
N ALA A 62 -9.51 -3.91 -2.15
CA ALA A 62 -10.55 -3.10 -2.75
C ALA A 62 -10.57 -1.70 -2.17
N GLY A 63 -10.98 -0.72 -2.97
CA GLY A 63 -11.28 0.60 -2.42
C GLY A 63 -12.56 0.57 -1.58
N GLU A 64 -12.60 1.31 -0.47
CA GLU A 64 -13.77 1.42 0.41
C GLU A 64 -15.05 1.80 -0.33
N ARG A 65 -14.96 2.74 -1.29
CA ARG A 65 -16.10 3.14 -2.13
C ARG A 65 -16.67 1.98 -2.96
N PHE A 66 -15.81 1.04 -3.35
CA PHE A 66 -16.24 -0.14 -4.08
C PHE A 66 -16.97 -1.12 -3.16
N LEU A 67 -16.43 -1.38 -1.95
CA LEU A 67 -17.11 -2.21 -0.96
C LEU A 67 -18.47 -1.64 -0.55
N ARG A 68 -18.57 -0.32 -0.34
CA ARG A 68 -19.87 0.32 -0.08
C ARG A 68 -20.86 0.12 -1.23
N ARG A 69 -20.42 0.16 -2.49
CA ARG A 69 -21.29 -0.10 -3.65
C ARG A 69 -21.72 -1.55 -3.77
N LEU A 70 -20.86 -2.49 -3.39
CA LEU A 70 -21.23 -3.91 -3.36
C LEU A 70 -22.23 -4.24 -2.26
N ASN A 71 -22.27 -3.44 -1.19
CA ASN A 71 -23.08 -3.68 0.00
C ASN A 71 -23.95 -2.44 0.33
N PRO A 72 -24.90 -2.10 -0.55
CA PRO A 72 -25.77 -0.94 -0.29
C PRO A 72 -26.65 -1.21 0.93
N GLY A 73 -26.65 -0.26 1.87
CA GLY A 73 -27.42 -0.37 3.10
C GLY A 73 -26.70 -1.06 4.27
N LEU A 74 -25.52 -1.61 4.07
CA LEU A 74 -24.71 -2.14 5.18
C LEU A 74 -24.13 -0.99 6.02
N ASP A 75 -24.42 -1.04 7.34
CA ASP A 75 -23.83 -0.13 8.31
C ASP A 75 -22.45 -0.64 8.75
N TRP A 76 -21.41 -0.11 8.12
CA TRP A 76 -20.02 -0.47 8.38
C TRP A 76 -19.53 -0.06 9.78
N GLU A 77 -20.18 0.91 10.41
CA GLU A 77 -19.82 1.37 11.76
C GLU A 77 -20.36 0.45 12.85
N ARG A 78 -21.42 -0.32 12.51
CA ARG A 78 -22.05 -1.30 13.41
C ARG A 78 -21.81 -2.74 12.99
N LEU A 79 -20.78 -2.99 12.22
CA LEU A 79 -20.46 -4.32 11.73
C LEU A 79 -20.03 -5.22 12.90
N THR A 80 -20.58 -6.44 12.95
CA THR A 80 -20.25 -7.48 13.92
C THR A 80 -19.57 -8.66 13.22
N ALA A 81 -18.98 -9.58 13.98
CA ALA A 81 -18.31 -10.76 13.43
C ALA A 81 -19.25 -11.67 12.61
N ASP A 82 -20.55 -11.68 12.91
CA ASP A 82 -21.56 -12.46 12.20
C ASP A 82 -22.09 -11.75 10.93
N THR A 83 -21.68 -10.49 10.72
CA THR A 83 -22.15 -9.71 9.58
C THR A 83 -21.48 -10.16 8.31
N LEU A 84 -22.29 -10.68 7.36
CA LEU A 84 -21.81 -11.05 6.02
C LEU A 84 -21.87 -9.83 5.09
N PHE A 85 -20.84 -9.70 4.27
CA PHE A 85 -20.76 -8.71 3.20
C PHE A 85 -20.17 -9.31 1.94
N VAL A 86 -20.45 -8.69 0.80
CA VAL A 86 -19.89 -9.08 -0.50
C VAL A 86 -18.57 -8.36 -0.71
N ALA A 87 -17.53 -9.10 -1.06
CA ALA A 87 -16.19 -8.58 -1.35
C ALA A 87 -15.62 -9.19 -2.64
N PRO A 88 -14.60 -8.59 -3.25
CA PRO A 88 -13.82 -9.25 -4.29
C PRO A 88 -13.24 -10.56 -3.78
N ALA A 89 -13.26 -11.60 -4.61
CA ALA A 89 -12.58 -12.87 -4.32
C ALA A 89 -11.06 -12.74 -4.56
N ALA A 90 -10.45 -11.71 -3.96
CA ALA A 90 -9.05 -11.33 -4.14
C ALA A 90 -8.22 -11.74 -2.91
N GLU A 91 -8.22 -13.03 -2.59
CA GLU A 91 -7.36 -13.54 -1.53
C GLU A 91 -5.88 -13.37 -1.89
N PHE A 92 -5.07 -13.04 -0.87
CA PHE A 92 -3.64 -13.07 -1.01
C PHE A 92 -3.20 -14.54 -1.14
N VAL A 93 -2.84 -14.92 -2.35
CA VAL A 93 -2.15 -16.19 -2.58
C VAL A 93 -0.66 -15.85 -2.64
N PRO A 94 0.15 -16.27 -1.64
CA PRO A 94 1.60 -16.17 -1.73
C PRO A 94 2.04 -16.84 -3.04
N ARG A 95 2.65 -16.11 -3.94
CA ARG A 95 3.19 -16.72 -5.14
C ARG A 95 4.59 -17.21 -4.80
N PRO A 96 4.87 -18.51 -4.97
CA PRO A 96 6.23 -19.00 -4.84
C PRO A 96 7.07 -18.37 -5.95
N GLY A 97 8.11 -17.69 -5.56
CA GLY A 97 9.04 -17.09 -6.51
C GLY A 97 9.66 -15.82 -5.95
N ILE A 98 10.91 -15.63 -6.25
CA ILE A 98 11.67 -14.42 -5.93
C ILE A 98 11.70 -13.58 -7.20
N ALA A 99 11.43 -12.29 -7.10
CA ALA A 99 11.61 -11.39 -8.23
C ALA A 99 13.10 -11.36 -8.63
N ALA A 100 13.37 -11.42 -9.93
CA ALA A 100 14.71 -11.22 -10.48
C ALA A 100 15.02 -9.73 -10.67
N ARG A 101 14.00 -8.92 -10.89
CA ARG A 101 14.10 -7.46 -10.93
C ARG A 101 12.74 -6.80 -10.70
N LEU A 102 12.77 -5.52 -10.35
CA LEU A 102 11.61 -4.63 -10.31
C LEU A 102 11.70 -3.63 -11.47
N VAL A 103 10.56 -3.30 -12.07
CA VAL A 103 10.46 -2.28 -13.14
C VAL A 103 9.41 -1.27 -12.75
N ILE A 104 9.76 0.00 -12.75
CA ILE A 104 8.87 1.12 -12.45
C ILE A 104 8.80 2.03 -13.67
N ARG A 105 7.62 2.15 -14.29
CA ARG A 105 7.38 3.04 -15.42
C ARG A 105 6.68 4.30 -14.95
N LEU A 106 7.40 5.41 -14.97
CA LEU A 106 6.91 6.67 -14.41
C LEU A 106 5.73 7.25 -15.21
N ALA A 107 5.81 7.23 -16.55
CA ALA A 107 4.75 7.75 -17.40
C ALA A 107 3.44 6.96 -17.26
N ALA A 108 3.54 5.64 -17.17
CA ALA A 108 2.38 4.75 -17.01
C ALA A 108 1.89 4.65 -15.55
N ARG A 109 2.70 5.07 -14.58
CA ARG A 109 2.48 4.85 -13.14
C ARG A 109 2.29 3.37 -12.81
N GLU A 110 3.13 2.54 -13.39
CA GLU A 110 3.13 1.10 -13.26
C GLU A 110 4.35 0.61 -12.49
N PHE A 111 4.13 -0.41 -11.68
CA PHE A 111 5.15 -1.15 -10.97
C PHE A 111 5.02 -2.63 -11.31
N GLN A 112 6.11 -3.26 -11.72
CA GLN A 112 6.14 -4.68 -12.03
C GLN A 112 7.26 -5.39 -11.29
N ALA A 113 6.98 -6.59 -10.79
CA ALA A 113 7.99 -7.57 -10.41
C ALA A 113 8.10 -8.62 -11.51
N VAL A 114 9.32 -8.92 -11.93
CA VAL A 114 9.65 -9.81 -13.06
C VAL A 114 10.53 -10.94 -12.55
N ASP A 115 10.24 -12.18 -12.95
CA ASP A 115 11.04 -13.36 -12.60
C ASP A 115 12.27 -13.54 -13.53
N ALA A 116 13.08 -14.56 -13.23
CA ALA A 116 14.28 -14.87 -14.01
C ALA A 116 13.99 -15.34 -15.47
N THR A 117 12.72 -15.63 -15.78
CA THR A 117 12.26 -16.02 -17.14
C THR A 117 11.61 -14.87 -17.89
N GLU A 118 11.78 -13.63 -17.43
CA GLU A 118 11.20 -12.41 -17.99
C GLU A 118 9.68 -12.31 -17.89
N ARG A 119 9.04 -13.11 -17.03
CA ARG A 119 7.58 -13.05 -16.82
C ARG A 119 7.25 -12.06 -15.74
N VAL A 120 6.21 -11.26 -15.95
CA VAL A 120 5.62 -10.40 -14.92
C VAL A 120 4.88 -11.29 -13.92
N ILE A 121 5.37 -11.32 -12.68
CA ILE A 121 4.79 -12.09 -11.57
C ILE A 121 3.94 -11.24 -10.63
N ALA A 122 4.11 -9.93 -10.66
CA ALA A 122 3.24 -8.98 -9.98
C ALA A 122 3.19 -7.66 -10.76
N HIS A 123 2.02 -6.99 -10.73
CA HIS A 123 1.78 -5.71 -11.38
C HIS A 123 0.90 -4.85 -10.48
N PHE A 124 1.37 -3.65 -10.16
CA PHE A 124 0.70 -2.72 -9.25
C PHE A 124 0.62 -1.32 -9.84
N PRO A 125 -0.43 -0.54 -9.55
CA PRO A 125 -0.39 0.90 -9.73
C PRO A 125 0.60 1.52 -8.72
N VAL A 126 1.25 2.62 -9.08
CA VAL A 126 2.20 3.30 -8.21
C VAL A 126 2.03 4.82 -8.25
N SER A 127 2.10 5.47 -7.08
CA SER A 127 2.29 6.91 -6.99
C SER A 127 3.77 7.25 -7.03
N ILE A 128 4.11 8.27 -7.81
CA ILE A 128 5.48 8.74 -8.05
C ILE A 128 5.70 10.14 -7.49
N ALA A 129 6.92 10.62 -7.47
CA ALA A 129 7.25 11.97 -7.02
C ALA A 129 6.55 13.04 -7.85
N ARG A 130 6.03 14.10 -7.18
CA ARG A 130 5.44 15.27 -7.82
C ARG A 130 6.47 16.02 -8.67
N ARG A 131 7.62 16.29 -8.08
CA ARG A 131 8.71 17.01 -8.74
C ARG A 131 9.48 16.05 -9.66
N VAL A 132 9.66 16.44 -10.92
CA VAL A 132 10.37 15.64 -11.93
C VAL A 132 11.83 15.40 -11.52
N ASP A 133 12.50 16.40 -10.93
CA ASP A 133 13.88 16.30 -10.42
C ASP A 133 14.04 15.33 -9.23
N LYS A 134 12.93 14.90 -8.62
CA LYS A 134 12.87 13.89 -7.57
C LYS A 134 12.51 12.48 -8.08
N ARG A 135 12.41 12.29 -9.39
CA ARG A 135 12.13 10.99 -10.00
C ARG A 135 13.45 10.30 -10.34
N PRO A 136 13.81 9.23 -9.64
CA PRO A 136 15.10 8.57 -9.83
C PRO A 136 15.03 7.66 -11.08
N VAL A 137 15.28 8.21 -12.26
CA VAL A 137 15.38 7.41 -13.49
C VAL A 137 16.72 6.67 -13.51
N GLY A 138 16.70 5.44 -14.03
CA GLY A 138 17.89 4.58 -14.18
C GLY A 138 17.85 3.33 -13.32
N ASP A 139 19.01 2.76 -13.08
CA ASP A 139 19.18 1.54 -12.30
C ASP A 139 19.45 1.85 -10.84
N LEU A 140 18.73 1.14 -9.99
CA LEU A 140 18.81 1.18 -8.53
C LEU A 140 18.86 -0.26 -8.01
N ALA A 141 19.11 -0.43 -6.71
CA ALA A 141 19.02 -1.71 -6.04
C ALA A 141 18.34 -1.58 -4.68
N VAL A 142 17.66 -2.64 -4.26
CA VAL A 142 17.09 -2.74 -2.92
C VAL A 142 18.22 -2.85 -1.88
N ARG A 143 18.19 -2.03 -0.84
CA ARG A 143 19.18 -2.02 0.24
C ARG A 143 18.63 -2.57 1.54
N VAL A 144 17.34 -2.42 1.77
CA VAL A 144 16.69 -2.91 2.99
C VAL A 144 15.24 -3.27 2.70
N VAL A 145 14.75 -4.32 3.35
CA VAL A 145 13.35 -4.77 3.29
C VAL A 145 12.85 -4.86 4.73
N VAL A 146 11.84 -4.08 5.09
CA VAL A 146 11.30 -4.00 6.45
C VAL A 146 9.79 -4.18 6.41
N ALA A 147 9.30 -5.17 7.13
CA ALA A 147 7.87 -5.34 7.40
C ALA A 147 7.46 -4.52 8.63
N ASN A 148 6.29 -3.89 8.56
CA ASN A 148 5.74 -3.06 9.63
C ASN A 148 6.76 -2.04 10.20
N PRO A 149 7.28 -1.13 9.35
CA PRO A 149 8.30 -0.17 9.77
C PRO A 149 7.74 0.89 10.72
N ASP A 150 8.60 1.40 11.60
CA ASP A 150 8.41 2.71 12.19
C ASP A 150 8.59 3.81 11.13
N TYR A 151 8.01 4.97 11.37
CA TYR A 151 8.25 6.15 10.55
C TYR A 151 8.88 7.27 11.38
N THR A 152 10.00 7.79 10.93
CA THR A 152 10.60 8.98 11.54
C THR A 152 10.09 10.23 10.85
N PHE A 153 9.21 10.98 11.53
CA PHE A 153 8.80 12.31 11.10
C PHE A 153 9.94 13.29 11.35
N ASP A 154 10.37 13.97 10.30
CA ASP A 154 11.35 15.05 10.38
C ASP A 154 10.63 16.37 10.08
N PRO A 155 10.52 17.29 11.06
CA PRO A 155 9.85 18.58 10.88
C PRO A 155 10.43 19.42 9.73
N ALA A 156 11.70 19.27 9.42
CA ALA A 156 12.34 19.99 8.32
C ALA A 156 11.76 19.66 6.94
N LEU A 157 11.15 18.48 6.80
CA LEU A 157 10.48 18.07 5.57
C LEU A 157 9.01 18.55 5.48
N PHE A 158 8.45 19.04 6.59
CA PHE A 158 7.05 19.43 6.72
C PHE A 158 6.91 20.80 7.44
N PRO A 159 7.48 21.88 6.89
CA PRO A 159 7.60 23.18 7.58
C PRO A 159 6.26 23.84 7.95
N ASP A 160 5.18 23.44 7.28
CA ASP A 160 3.85 24.01 7.50
C ASP A 160 3.08 23.35 8.65
N THR A 161 3.63 22.31 9.28
CA THR A 161 2.98 21.60 10.39
C THR A 161 3.13 22.34 11.71
N PRO A 162 2.19 22.20 12.66
CA PRO A 162 2.34 22.75 14.01
C PRO A 162 3.63 22.30 14.70
N GLU A 163 3.96 21.01 14.59
CA GLU A 163 5.15 20.42 15.21
C GLU A 163 6.46 21.05 14.68
N ALA A 164 6.50 21.40 13.39
CA ALA A 164 7.67 22.08 12.82
C ALA A 164 7.82 23.51 13.33
N ARG A 165 6.72 24.19 13.63
CA ARG A 165 6.74 25.55 14.19
C ARG A 165 7.11 25.57 15.67
N GLU A 166 6.60 24.60 16.44
CA GLU A 166 6.80 24.52 17.89
C GLU A 166 8.17 23.91 18.25
N ALA A 167 8.62 22.90 17.50
CA ALA A 167 9.84 22.16 17.78
C ALA A 167 10.55 21.72 16.48
N PRO A 168 11.16 22.64 15.71
CA PRO A 168 11.67 22.40 14.36
C PRO A 168 12.79 21.36 14.26
N SER A 169 13.45 21.02 15.35
CA SER A 169 14.50 19.99 15.41
C SER A 169 14.07 18.67 16.05
N ARG A 170 12.84 18.60 16.59
CA ARG A 170 12.33 17.41 17.28
C ARG A 170 11.79 16.40 16.29
N ARG A 171 12.55 15.35 16.03
CA ARG A 171 12.05 14.19 15.29
C ARG A 171 11.12 13.37 16.16
N LEU A 172 10.07 12.84 15.54
CA LEU A 172 9.10 11.95 16.19
C LEU A 172 9.18 10.57 15.53
N ILE A 173 9.12 9.52 16.33
CA ILE A 173 9.04 8.13 15.84
C ILE A 173 7.61 7.67 15.94
N LEU A 174 6.98 7.42 14.80
CA LEU A 174 5.63 6.91 14.72
C LEU A 174 5.65 5.38 14.71
N PRO A 175 4.80 4.73 15.52
CA PRO A 175 4.76 3.28 15.58
C PRO A 175 4.24 2.65 14.28
N PRO A 176 4.47 1.34 14.09
CA PRO A 176 4.02 0.62 12.91
C PRO A 176 2.49 0.47 12.88
N GLY A 177 2.01 0.09 11.70
CA GLY A 177 0.62 -0.23 11.41
C GLY A 177 0.17 0.23 10.03
N PRO A 178 -1.00 -0.21 9.56
CA PRO A 178 -1.54 0.15 8.24
C PRO A 178 -1.73 1.66 8.08
N ASN A 179 -1.99 2.38 9.17
CA ASN A 179 -2.13 3.83 9.22
C ASN A 179 -0.82 4.60 9.48
N ASN A 180 0.33 3.91 9.46
CA ASN A 180 1.63 4.56 9.42
C ASN A 180 1.82 5.27 8.06
N PRO A 181 2.48 6.44 7.98
CA PRO A 181 2.72 7.16 6.73
C PRO A 181 3.38 6.36 5.61
N VAL A 182 4.17 5.35 5.95
CA VAL A 182 4.79 4.42 4.99
C VAL A 182 4.10 3.05 4.96
N GLY A 183 2.95 2.93 5.62
CA GLY A 183 2.13 1.72 5.65
C GLY A 183 2.84 0.53 6.28
N VAL A 184 2.53 -0.65 5.76
CA VAL A 184 2.96 -1.94 6.33
C VAL A 184 4.29 -2.46 5.80
N ALA A 185 4.94 -1.74 4.88
CA ALA A 185 6.19 -2.17 4.26
C ALA A 185 7.07 -0.99 3.86
N TRP A 186 8.37 -1.15 4.03
CA TRP A 186 9.39 -0.25 3.53
C TRP A 186 10.48 -1.05 2.81
N ILE A 187 10.68 -0.75 1.53
CA ILE A 187 11.78 -1.29 0.72
C ILE A 187 12.67 -0.11 0.34
N GLY A 188 13.76 0.07 1.08
CA GLY A 188 14.72 1.15 0.86
C GLY A 188 15.63 0.85 -0.33
N LEU A 189 15.89 1.88 -1.13
CA LEU A 189 16.75 1.79 -2.30
C LEU A 189 18.17 2.29 -1.99
N ASP A 190 19.12 2.00 -2.86
CA ASP A 190 20.53 2.41 -2.73
C ASP A 190 20.76 3.91 -3.00
N ARG A 191 19.72 4.63 -3.37
CA ARG A 191 19.72 6.09 -3.42
C ARG A 191 19.11 6.66 -2.13
N SER A 192 19.90 7.44 -1.40
CA SER A 192 19.49 8.01 -0.12
C SER A 192 18.17 8.79 -0.22
N GLY A 193 17.24 8.53 0.71
CA GLY A 193 15.93 9.14 0.77
C GLY A 193 14.88 8.57 -0.19
N TYR A 194 15.20 7.49 -0.92
CA TYR A 194 14.27 6.83 -1.82
C TYR A 194 13.90 5.44 -1.34
N GLY A 195 12.62 5.11 -1.48
CA GLY A 195 12.08 3.79 -1.15
C GLY A 195 10.75 3.52 -1.85
N ILE A 196 10.34 2.28 -1.73
CA ILE A 196 9.02 1.80 -2.14
C ILE A 196 8.28 1.42 -0.86
N HIS A 197 7.06 1.91 -0.66
CA HIS A 197 6.37 1.70 0.60
C HIS A 197 4.85 1.68 0.45
N GLY A 198 4.15 1.17 1.46
CA GLY A 198 2.71 1.22 1.56
C GLY A 198 2.16 2.63 1.84
N THR A 199 0.86 2.75 2.01
CA THR A 199 0.19 4.01 2.35
C THR A 199 -1.13 3.75 3.07
N PRO A 200 -1.50 4.60 4.05
CA PRO A 200 -2.84 4.59 4.64
C PRO A 200 -3.94 5.09 3.69
N GLU A 201 -3.55 5.62 2.52
CA GLU A 201 -4.48 6.19 1.54
C GLU A 201 -4.45 5.44 0.20
N PRO A 202 -4.90 4.16 0.15
CA PRO A 202 -4.81 3.33 -1.05
C PRO A 202 -5.61 3.89 -2.23
N ALA A 203 -6.69 4.64 -1.97
CA ALA A 203 -7.49 5.28 -3.01
C ALA A 203 -6.73 6.33 -3.81
N ASN A 204 -5.63 6.85 -3.27
CA ASN A 204 -4.78 7.87 -3.87
C ASN A 204 -3.62 7.30 -4.70
N VAL A 205 -3.37 5.98 -4.63
CA VAL A 205 -2.29 5.34 -5.40
C VAL A 205 -2.52 5.46 -6.89
N GLY A 206 -1.48 5.85 -7.62
CA GLY A 206 -1.55 6.14 -9.06
C GLY A 206 -2.25 7.45 -9.43
N ARG A 207 -2.89 8.14 -8.47
CA ARG A 207 -3.67 9.37 -8.69
C ARG A 207 -3.01 10.62 -8.11
N THR A 208 -2.38 10.48 -6.97
CA THR A 208 -1.65 11.56 -6.30
C THR A 208 -0.14 11.31 -6.34
N GLU A 209 0.61 12.33 -5.98
CA GLU A 209 2.06 12.34 -6.07
C GLU A 209 2.70 12.35 -4.67
N SER A 210 3.94 11.88 -4.59
CA SER A 210 4.74 11.82 -3.37
C SER A 210 5.81 12.92 -3.32
N LEU A 211 6.54 13.01 -2.20
CA LEU A 211 7.72 13.86 -2.08
C LEU A 211 8.97 13.29 -2.77
N GLY A 212 9.01 11.98 -3.04
CA GLY A 212 10.17 11.32 -3.66
C GLY A 212 9.98 9.81 -3.83
N CYS A 213 9.41 9.14 -2.85
CA CYS A 213 9.25 7.70 -2.82
C CYS A 213 8.16 7.17 -3.76
N PHE A 214 8.19 5.87 -4.02
CA PHE A 214 7.18 5.12 -4.76
C PHE A 214 6.14 4.57 -3.76
N ARG A 215 4.87 5.00 -3.88
CA ARG A 215 3.79 4.55 -2.99
C ARG A 215 2.94 3.49 -3.65
N LEU A 216 2.73 2.39 -2.95
CA LEU A 216 1.83 1.30 -3.28
C LEU A 216 0.68 1.27 -2.27
N ALA A 217 -0.44 0.64 -2.60
CA ALA A 217 -1.40 0.24 -1.59
C ALA A 217 -0.76 -0.74 -0.59
N ASN A 218 -1.21 -0.75 0.66
CA ASN A 218 -0.63 -1.63 1.68
C ASN A 218 -0.65 -3.12 1.27
N TRP A 219 -1.72 -3.59 0.64
CA TRP A 219 -1.82 -4.99 0.15
C TRP A 219 -0.82 -5.31 -0.96
N ASP A 220 -0.47 -4.33 -1.82
CA ASP A 220 0.54 -4.50 -2.86
C ASP A 220 1.95 -4.43 -2.27
N ALA A 221 2.17 -3.52 -1.33
CA ALA A 221 3.42 -3.42 -0.59
C ALA A 221 3.70 -4.70 0.24
N ARG A 222 2.66 -5.30 0.84
CA ARG A 222 2.77 -6.61 1.51
C ARG A 222 3.16 -7.72 0.54
N THR A 223 2.55 -7.76 -0.64
CA THR A 223 2.95 -8.72 -1.69
C THR A 223 4.41 -8.52 -2.10
N LEU A 224 4.87 -7.27 -2.17
CA LEU A 224 6.24 -6.97 -2.53
C LEU A 224 7.26 -7.41 -1.46
N LEU A 225 6.89 -7.46 -0.17
CA LEU A 225 7.77 -8.01 0.88
C LEU A 225 8.15 -9.46 0.61
N ASP A 226 7.22 -10.25 0.05
CA ASP A 226 7.48 -11.68 -0.25
C ASP A 226 8.35 -11.86 -1.51
N LEU A 227 8.40 -10.85 -2.38
CA LEU A 227 9.12 -10.89 -3.66
C LEU A 227 10.49 -10.22 -3.60
N ALA A 228 10.67 -9.26 -2.69
CA ALA A 228 11.85 -8.42 -2.61
C ALA A 228 12.94 -9.00 -1.71
N TRP A 229 14.20 -8.76 -2.08
CA TRP A 229 15.38 -9.15 -1.31
C TRP A 229 16.46 -8.08 -1.44
N VAL A 230 17.40 -8.04 -0.50
CA VAL A 230 18.50 -7.07 -0.49
C VAL A 230 19.45 -7.35 -1.66
N GLY A 231 19.64 -6.38 -2.54
CA GLY A 231 20.40 -6.50 -3.77
C GLY A 231 19.53 -6.64 -5.02
N LEU A 232 18.19 -6.79 -4.87
CA LEU A 232 17.26 -6.90 -6.00
C LEU A 232 17.39 -5.67 -6.92
N PRO A 233 17.67 -5.88 -8.23
CA PRO A 233 17.74 -4.79 -9.20
C PRO A 233 16.37 -4.09 -9.37
N VAL A 234 16.41 -2.76 -9.48
CA VAL A 234 15.24 -1.91 -9.70
C VAL A 234 15.50 -1.00 -10.89
N ARG A 235 14.76 -1.19 -11.97
CA ARG A 235 14.82 -0.33 -13.16
C ARG A 235 13.70 0.70 -13.10
N VAL A 236 14.06 1.97 -13.13
CA VAL A 236 13.10 3.09 -13.22
C VAL A 236 13.18 3.70 -14.63
N GLU A 237 12.08 3.59 -15.37
CA GLU A 237 11.90 4.08 -16.75
C GLU A 237 11.07 5.37 -16.73
N PRO A 238 11.33 6.31 -17.67
CA PRO A 238 10.57 7.55 -17.81
C PRO A 238 9.07 7.40 -17.93
#